data_2f4c2753ee3fc2a65bb38a60f4a13d5d
#
_entry.id   2f4c2753ee3fc2a65bb38a60f4a13d5d
#
_cell.length_a   1.000
_cell.length_b   1.000
_cell.length_c   1.000
_cell.angle_alpha   90.00
_cell.angle_beta   90.00
_cell.angle_gamma   90.00
#
_symmetry.space_group_name_H-M   'P 1'
#
loop_
_entity.id
_entity.type
_entity.pdbx_description
1 polymer ?
#
loop_
_entity_poly.entity_id
_entity_poly.type
_entity_poly.pdbx_seq_one_letter_code
_entity_poly.pdbx_strand_id
1 'polypeptide(L)'
;MSESKENTIVLISCVKRKIDTTNGPVPAKNLYDSPLFKKSLQYAKEVLKVGEDRIFILSAKHYLLPLNQPILRYEQTLKNASAKERREWADIVWQQLSKRFSADTKYIILAGKNYLDNLIGSHRISNCQLPLDGMPMGKRLQALNKAIMNKTIL
;
A
#
# COMPACT_ATOMS: atom_id res chain seq x y z
N MET A 1 23.54 -0.94 15.60
CA MET A 1 23.32 -1.27 14.19
C MET A 1 21.98 -0.80 13.74
N SER A 2 21.95 -0.11 12.63
CA SER A 2 20.69 0.37 12.11
C SER A 2 19.80 -0.80 11.74
N GLU A 3 18.52 -0.62 11.96
CA GLU A 3 17.53 -1.57 11.52
C GLU A 3 17.67 -1.77 10.02
N SER A 4 17.70 -3.01 9.59
CA SER A 4 17.84 -3.30 8.18
C SER A 4 16.59 -2.87 7.42
N LYS A 5 16.77 -2.00 6.42
CA LYS A 5 15.67 -1.66 5.50
C LYS A 5 15.21 -2.87 4.73
N GLU A 6 16.04 -3.91 4.68
CA GLU A 6 15.71 -5.17 4.03
C GLU A 6 14.60 -5.93 4.72
N ASN A 7 14.31 -5.62 5.99
CA ASN A 7 13.19 -6.21 6.73
C ASN A 7 11.95 -5.32 6.74
N THR A 8 11.96 -4.25 5.95
CA THR A 8 10.82 -3.33 5.88
C THR A 8 10.11 -3.47 4.55
N ILE A 9 8.80 -3.66 4.62
CA ILE A 9 7.92 -3.72 3.45
C ILE A 9 6.93 -2.58 3.57
N VAL A 10 6.72 -1.84 2.48
CA VAL A 10 5.73 -0.76 2.42
C VAL A 10 4.54 -1.23 1.60
N LEU A 11 3.35 -1.06 2.14
CA LEU A 11 2.10 -1.39 1.48
C LEU A 11 1.30 -0.11 1.27
N ILE A 12 0.92 0.15 0.02
CA ILE A 12 0.17 1.35 -0.36
C ILE A 12 -1.16 0.91 -0.98
N SER A 13 -2.28 1.43 -0.47
CA SER A 13 -3.57 1.04 -1.03
C SER A 13 -3.76 1.62 -2.43
N CYS A 14 -4.44 0.86 -3.28
CA CYS A 14 -4.89 1.35 -4.56
C CYS A 14 -5.93 2.46 -4.37
N VAL A 15 -6.16 3.22 -5.43
CA VAL A 15 -7.14 4.31 -5.45
C VAL A 15 -8.12 4.09 -6.59
N LYS A 16 -9.27 4.73 -6.50
CA LYS A 16 -10.31 4.61 -7.54
C LYS A 16 -9.85 5.21 -8.86
N ARG A 17 -9.22 6.38 -8.80
CA ARG A 17 -8.82 7.12 -10.01
C ARG A 17 -7.63 6.44 -10.68
N LYS A 18 -7.79 6.09 -11.96
CA LYS A 18 -6.79 5.37 -12.74
C LYS A 18 -6.72 5.95 -14.15
N ILE A 19 -5.56 5.79 -14.78
CA ILE A 19 -5.40 6.21 -16.18
C ILE A 19 -6.08 5.21 -17.10
N ASP A 20 -6.30 5.65 -18.35
CA ASP A 20 -6.85 4.80 -19.41
C ASP A 20 -5.80 3.79 -19.88
N THR A 21 -6.20 2.55 -20.09
CA THR A 21 -5.31 1.50 -20.56
C THR A 21 -5.80 0.86 -21.86
N THR A 22 -6.55 1.62 -22.67
CA THR A 22 -7.02 1.11 -23.98
C THR A 22 -5.89 0.74 -24.92
N ASN A 23 -4.71 1.34 -24.74
CA ASN A 23 -3.51 1.04 -25.53
C ASN A 23 -2.70 -0.12 -24.97
N GLY A 24 -3.17 -0.79 -23.95
CA GLY A 24 -2.50 -1.94 -23.35
C GLY A 24 -2.14 -1.75 -21.88
N PRO A 25 -1.62 -2.81 -21.23
CA PRO A 25 -1.29 -2.75 -19.81
C PRO A 25 -0.14 -1.78 -19.52
N VAL A 26 -0.15 -1.25 -18.29
CA VAL A 26 0.91 -0.37 -17.80
C VAL A 26 1.45 -0.94 -16.48
N PRO A 27 2.69 -0.59 -16.11
CA PRO A 27 3.17 -0.98 -14.77
C PRO A 27 2.21 -0.49 -13.70
N ALA A 28 1.95 -1.33 -12.70
CA ALA A 28 0.97 -1.02 -11.67
C ALA A 28 1.18 0.36 -11.04
N LYS A 29 2.41 0.73 -10.76
CA LYS A 29 2.74 2.03 -10.16
C LYS A 29 2.30 3.23 -11.00
N ASN A 30 2.12 3.03 -12.31
CA ASN A 30 1.71 4.10 -13.23
C ASN A 30 0.20 4.15 -13.47
N LEU A 31 -0.53 3.14 -13.02
CA LEU A 31 -1.98 3.07 -13.25
C LEU A 31 -2.76 4.06 -12.39
N TYR A 32 -2.38 4.21 -11.14
CA TYR A 32 -3.16 4.96 -10.15
C TYR A 32 -2.85 6.46 -10.27
N ASP A 33 -3.88 7.23 -10.62
CA ASP A 33 -3.75 8.64 -10.93
C ASP A 33 -4.36 9.50 -9.82
N SER A 34 -3.68 9.58 -8.69
CA SER A 34 -4.12 10.40 -7.57
C SER A 34 -2.91 10.98 -6.85
N PRO A 35 -3.00 12.24 -6.37
CA PRO A 35 -1.92 12.84 -5.60
C PRO A 35 -1.58 12.02 -4.36
N LEU A 36 -2.58 11.46 -3.68
CA LEU A 36 -2.35 10.66 -2.48
C LEU A 36 -1.50 9.42 -2.78
N PHE A 37 -1.84 8.70 -3.85
CA PHE A 37 -1.06 7.53 -4.24
C PHE A 37 0.36 7.91 -4.63
N LYS A 38 0.49 8.93 -5.48
CA LYS A 38 1.81 9.37 -5.98
C LYS A 38 2.70 9.85 -4.84
N LYS A 39 2.15 10.59 -3.89
CA LYS A 39 2.91 11.07 -2.73
C LYS A 39 3.24 9.97 -1.75
N SER A 40 2.35 8.99 -1.58
CA SER A 40 2.65 7.82 -0.76
C SER A 40 3.83 7.05 -1.34
N LEU A 41 3.84 6.83 -2.65
CA LEU A 41 4.95 6.14 -3.31
C LEU A 41 6.24 6.95 -3.20
N GLN A 42 6.16 8.26 -3.45
CA GLN A 42 7.31 9.15 -3.32
C GLN A 42 7.88 9.12 -1.91
N TYR A 43 7.03 9.18 -0.90
CA TYR A 43 7.43 9.11 0.50
C TYR A 43 8.17 7.80 0.79
N ALA A 44 7.63 6.67 0.33
CA ALA A 44 8.25 5.37 0.55
C ALA A 44 9.64 5.30 -0.09
N LYS A 45 9.79 5.84 -1.29
CA LYS A 45 11.06 5.78 -2.03
C LYS A 45 12.09 6.80 -1.53
N GLU A 46 11.67 8.03 -1.29
CA GLU A 46 12.58 9.14 -1.00
C GLU A 46 12.84 9.37 0.48
N VAL A 47 11.83 9.21 1.33
CA VAL A 47 11.96 9.43 2.77
C VAL A 47 12.30 8.15 3.50
N LEU A 48 11.52 7.10 3.29
CA LEU A 48 11.79 5.80 3.91
C LEU A 48 12.95 5.07 3.24
N LYS A 49 13.25 5.43 1.99
CA LYS A 49 14.34 4.86 1.20
C LYS A 49 14.22 3.34 1.05
N VAL A 50 13.00 2.89 0.84
CA VAL A 50 12.71 1.48 0.58
C VAL A 50 12.75 1.25 -0.93
N GLY A 51 13.41 0.18 -1.36
CA GLY A 51 13.50 -0.16 -2.77
C GLY A 51 12.16 -0.59 -3.35
N GLU A 52 11.99 -0.42 -4.66
CA GLU A 52 10.72 -0.74 -5.34
C GLU A 52 10.33 -2.21 -5.18
N ASP A 53 11.29 -3.12 -5.05
CA ASP A 53 11.02 -4.53 -4.84
C ASP A 53 10.43 -4.86 -3.46
N ARG A 54 10.39 -3.88 -2.56
CA ARG A 54 9.82 -4.00 -1.22
C ARG A 54 8.62 -3.10 -1.00
N ILE A 55 8.12 -2.51 -2.08
CA ILE A 55 6.91 -1.68 -2.05
C ILE A 55 5.86 -2.39 -2.88
N PHE A 56 4.69 -2.62 -2.27
CA PHE A 56 3.59 -3.31 -2.94
C PHE A 56 2.33 -2.47 -2.84
N ILE A 57 1.45 -2.68 -3.81
CA ILE A 57 0.14 -2.05 -3.81
C ILE A 57 -0.88 -3.05 -3.27
N LEU A 58 -1.74 -2.61 -2.36
CA LEU A 58 -2.88 -3.38 -1.89
C LEU A 58 -4.02 -3.14 -2.87
N SER A 59 -4.27 -4.11 -3.74
CA SER A 59 -5.24 -3.98 -4.81
C SER A 59 -6.48 -4.80 -4.52
N ALA A 60 -7.66 -4.18 -4.70
CA ALA A 60 -8.92 -4.90 -4.53
C ALA A 60 -9.07 -6.08 -5.50
N LYS A 61 -8.50 -5.96 -6.69
CA LYS A 61 -8.55 -7.01 -7.70
C LYS A 61 -7.34 -7.93 -7.68
N HIS A 62 -6.14 -7.37 -7.49
CA HIS A 62 -4.88 -8.11 -7.65
C HIS A 62 -4.22 -8.49 -6.34
N TYR A 63 -4.84 -8.19 -5.22
CA TYR A 63 -4.33 -8.51 -3.88
C TYR A 63 -2.98 -7.85 -3.61
N LEU A 64 -1.92 -8.60 -3.39
CA LEU A 64 -0.57 -8.04 -3.21
C LEU A 64 0.04 -7.81 -4.59
N LEU A 65 0.12 -6.56 -5.00
CA LEU A 65 0.48 -6.19 -6.37
C LEU A 65 1.86 -5.54 -6.41
N PRO A 66 2.84 -6.16 -7.10
CA PRO A 66 4.15 -5.53 -7.30
C PRO A 66 4.04 -4.25 -8.14
N LEU A 67 4.90 -3.29 -7.87
CA LEU A 67 4.87 -1.98 -8.53
C LEU A 67 5.02 -2.05 -10.05
N ASN A 68 5.82 -2.98 -10.53
CA ASN A 68 6.17 -3.04 -11.96
C ASN A 68 5.38 -4.10 -12.73
N GLN A 69 4.42 -4.75 -12.09
CA GLN A 69 3.59 -5.74 -12.79
C GLN A 69 2.67 -5.04 -13.78
N PRO A 70 2.67 -5.45 -15.07
CA PRO A 70 1.76 -4.85 -16.04
C PRO A 70 0.31 -5.23 -15.72
N ILE A 71 -0.56 -4.23 -15.67
CA ILE A 71 -1.99 -4.46 -15.40
C ILE A 71 -2.84 -3.52 -16.25
N LEU A 72 -4.09 -3.92 -16.45
CA LEU A 72 -5.10 -3.10 -17.10
C LEU A 72 -5.95 -2.39 -16.04
N ARG A 73 -6.60 -1.32 -16.46
CA ARG A 73 -7.53 -0.60 -15.61
C ARG A 73 -8.66 -1.53 -15.16
N TYR A 74 -9.08 -1.38 -13.90
CA TYR A 74 -10.19 -2.13 -13.30
C TYR A 74 -10.98 -1.20 -12.37
N GLU A 75 -12.21 -1.60 -12.01
CA GLU A 75 -13.10 -0.76 -11.20
C GLU A 75 -13.37 -1.30 -9.79
N GLN A 76 -12.88 -2.48 -9.45
CA GLN A 76 -13.12 -3.09 -8.14
C GLN A 76 -12.50 -2.26 -7.01
N THR A 77 -13.28 -2.06 -5.94
CA THR A 77 -12.80 -1.41 -4.71
C THR A 77 -13.29 -2.19 -3.49
N LEU A 78 -12.53 -2.16 -2.40
CA LEU A 78 -12.99 -2.76 -1.14
C LEU A 78 -14.08 -1.94 -0.47
N LYS A 79 -14.24 -0.69 -0.85
CA LYS A 79 -15.30 0.16 -0.32
C LYS A 79 -16.67 -0.45 -0.58
N ASN A 80 -16.84 -1.06 -1.75
CA ASN A 80 -18.12 -1.64 -2.15
C ASN A 80 -18.22 -3.13 -1.83
N ALA A 81 -17.20 -3.71 -1.23
CA ALA A 81 -17.17 -5.13 -0.89
C ALA A 81 -17.91 -5.38 0.43
N SER A 82 -18.46 -6.60 0.57
CA SER A 82 -19.08 -7.01 1.82
C SER A 82 -18.02 -7.27 2.90
N ALA A 83 -18.45 -7.37 4.16
CA ALA A 83 -17.53 -7.71 5.25
C ALA A 83 -16.86 -9.05 5.01
N LYS A 84 -17.60 -10.03 4.50
CA LYS A 84 -17.06 -11.35 4.17
C LYS A 84 -16.00 -11.24 3.08
N GLU A 85 -16.29 -10.51 2.01
CA GLU A 85 -15.35 -10.32 0.90
C GLU A 85 -14.07 -9.61 1.36
N ARG A 86 -14.19 -8.63 2.24
CA ARG A 86 -13.02 -7.94 2.80
C ARG A 86 -12.15 -8.87 3.64
N ARG A 87 -12.77 -9.75 4.41
CA ARG A 87 -12.02 -10.75 5.20
C ARG A 87 -11.31 -11.74 4.30
N GLU A 88 -11.98 -12.22 3.27
CA GLU A 88 -11.38 -13.14 2.30
C GLU A 88 -10.21 -12.49 1.55
N TRP A 89 -10.38 -11.24 1.17
CA TRP A 89 -9.31 -10.45 0.55
C TRP A 89 -8.10 -10.37 1.48
N ALA A 90 -8.33 -10.02 2.73
CA ALA A 90 -7.25 -9.89 3.71
C ALA A 90 -6.54 -11.22 3.95
N ASP A 91 -7.28 -12.33 3.97
CA ASP A 91 -6.69 -13.66 4.11
C ASP A 91 -5.73 -13.96 2.96
N ILE A 92 -6.13 -13.65 1.74
CA ILE A 92 -5.30 -13.91 0.56
C ILE A 92 -4.03 -13.05 0.62
N VAL A 93 -4.17 -11.76 0.91
CA VAL A 93 -3.02 -10.86 1.03
C VAL A 93 -2.07 -11.34 2.12
N TRP A 94 -2.60 -11.72 3.27
CA TRP A 94 -1.76 -12.20 4.37
C TRP A 94 -1.04 -13.49 4.02
N GLN A 95 -1.70 -14.41 3.32
CA GLN A 95 -1.05 -15.63 2.84
C GLN A 95 0.10 -15.30 1.90
N GLN A 96 -0.08 -14.34 1.00
CA GLN A 96 0.98 -13.90 0.10
C GLN A 96 2.16 -13.31 0.86
N LEU A 97 1.89 -12.46 1.84
CA LEU A 97 2.93 -11.82 2.64
C LEU A 97 3.68 -12.82 3.50
N SER A 98 2.95 -13.69 4.21
CA SER A 98 3.55 -14.63 5.15
C SER A 98 4.39 -15.70 4.48
N LYS A 99 4.09 -16.01 3.21
CA LYS A 99 4.89 -16.96 2.44
C LYS A 99 6.18 -16.34 1.90
N ARG A 100 6.17 -15.03 1.64
CA ARG A 100 7.31 -14.34 1.01
C ARG A 100 8.28 -13.74 2.02
N PHE A 101 7.78 -13.33 3.17
CA PHE A 101 8.56 -12.55 4.13
C PHE A 101 8.52 -13.20 5.51
N SER A 102 9.60 -13.02 6.27
CA SER A 102 9.74 -13.62 7.59
C SER A 102 8.81 -13.00 8.62
N ALA A 103 8.64 -13.68 9.75
CA ALA A 103 7.75 -13.23 10.82
C ALA A 103 8.21 -11.92 11.49
N ASP A 104 9.50 -11.59 11.38
CA ASP A 104 10.05 -10.36 11.95
C ASP A 104 10.03 -9.18 10.97
N THR A 105 9.39 -9.34 9.81
CA THR A 105 9.23 -8.26 8.86
C THR A 105 8.38 -7.14 9.45
N LYS A 106 8.85 -5.91 9.27
CA LYS A 106 8.11 -4.72 9.66
C LYS A 106 7.36 -4.17 8.46
N TYR A 107 6.09 -3.93 8.64
CA TYR A 107 5.24 -3.36 7.59
C TYR A 107 4.91 -1.90 7.88
N ILE A 108 5.09 -1.05 6.90
CA ILE A 108 4.63 0.34 6.94
C ILE A 108 3.48 0.44 5.95
N ILE A 109 2.30 0.75 6.44
CA ILE A 109 1.08 0.66 5.63
C ILE A 109 0.46 2.05 5.44
N LEU A 110 0.42 2.49 4.19
CA LEU A 110 -0.15 3.76 3.77
C LEU A 110 -1.47 3.48 3.07
N ALA A 111 -2.50 3.22 3.88
CA ALA A 111 -3.77 2.75 3.35
C ALA A 111 -4.93 3.23 4.20
N GLY A 112 -6.12 3.24 3.61
CA GLY A 112 -7.34 3.60 4.30
C GLY A 112 -7.95 2.41 5.05
N LYS A 113 -8.98 2.73 5.83
CA LYS A 113 -9.63 1.79 6.74
C LYS A 113 -10.15 0.53 6.05
N ASN A 114 -10.72 0.66 4.85
CA ASN A 114 -11.28 -0.48 4.14
C ASN A 114 -10.25 -1.56 3.84
N TYR A 115 -8.98 -1.18 3.73
CA TYR A 115 -7.88 -2.11 3.48
C TYR A 115 -7.22 -2.58 4.77
N LEU A 116 -7.26 -1.76 5.82
CA LEU A 116 -6.59 -2.06 7.08
C LEU A 116 -7.37 -2.98 8.00
N ASP A 117 -8.71 -2.80 8.08
CA ASP A 117 -9.52 -3.37 9.15
C ASP A 117 -9.34 -4.88 9.35
N ASN A 118 -9.22 -5.65 8.28
CA ASN A 118 -9.07 -7.09 8.39
C ASN A 118 -7.64 -7.57 8.17
N LEU A 119 -6.75 -6.69 7.74
CA LEU A 119 -5.36 -7.05 7.47
C LEU A 119 -4.50 -6.96 8.73
N ILE A 120 -4.87 -6.09 9.64
CA ILE A 120 -4.17 -5.87 10.91
C ILE A 120 -4.81 -6.71 12.01
N GLY A 121 -3.99 -7.37 12.82
CA GLY A 121 -4.51 -8.13 13.96
C GLY A 121 -3.60 -9.29 14.35
N SER A 122 -4.01 -10.01 15.40
CA SER A 122 -3.20 -11.09 15.98
C SER A 122 -3.02 -12.28 15.05
N HIS A 123 -3.92 -12.46 14.08
CA HIS A 123 -3.87 -13.60 13.15
C HIS A 123 -3.32 -13.20 11.79
N ARG A 124 -2.95 -11.92 11.61
CA ARG A 124 -2.40 -11.40 10.36
C ARG A 124 -1.23 -10.48 10.69
N ILE A 125 -1.18 -9.29 10.08
CA ILE A 125 -0.09 -8.36 10.32
C ILE A 125 -0.16 -7.82 11.76
N SER A 126 0.92 -7.99 12.52
CA SER A 126 1.04 -7.45 13.87
C SER A 126 2.18 -6.44 14.01
N ASN A 127 3.27 -6.64 13.28
CA ASN A 127 4.43 -5.74 13.34
C ASN A 127 4.30 -4.68 12.25
N CYS A 128 3.56 -3.61 12.53
CA CYS A 128 3.31 -2.58 11.52
C CYS A 128 3.26 -1.18 12.11
N GLN A 129 3.45 -0.21 11.23
CA GLN A 129 3.23 1.21 11.52
C GLN A 129 2.19 1.73 10.53
N LEU A 130 1.31 2.60 11.01
CA LEU A 130 0.22 3.18 10.23
C LEU A 130 0.34 4.70 10.27
N PRO A 131 1.29 5.29 9.50
CA PRO A 131 1.62 6.72 9.63
C PRO A 131 0.45 7.66 9.35
N LEU A 132 -0.50 7.24 8.52
CA LEU A 132 -1.63 8.09 8.12
C LEU A 132 -2.93 7.74 8.82
N ASP A 133 -2.89 6.78 9.75
CA ASP A 133 -4.11 6.32 10.44
C ASP A 133 -4.73 7.44 11.25
N GLY A 134 -6.06 7.50 11.22
CA GLY A 134 -6.82 8.51 11.94
C GLY A 134 -6.87 9.87 11.27
N MET A 135 -6.13 10.08 10.17
CA MET A 135 -6.14 11.37 9.47
C MET A 135 -7.24 11.43 8.41
N PRO A 136 -7.97 12.53 8.32
CA PRO A 136 -8.84 12.78 7.16
C PRO A 136 -8.04 12.86 5.87
N MET A 137 -8.69 12.63 4.73
CA MET A 137 -8.03 12.55 3.42
C MET A 137 -7.11 13.74 3.14
N GLY A 138 -7.60 14.97 3.35
CA GLY A 138 -6.81 16.18 3.10
C GLY A 138 -5.57 16.27 3.99
N LYS A 139 -5.69 15.83 5.24
CA LYS A 139 -4.55 15.83 6.16
C LYS A 139 -3.49 14.81 5.78
N ARG A 140 -3.89 13.69 5.21
CA ARG A 140 -2.95 12.67 4.73
C ARG A 140 -2.03 13.23 3.66
N LEU A 141 -2.60 13.93 2.68
CA LEU A 141 -1.82 14.53 1.62
C LEU A 141 -0.88 15.62 2.15
N GLN A 142 -1.37 16.46 3.06
CA GLN A 142 -0.55 17.50 3.70
C GLN A 142 0.63 16.89 4.46
N ALA A 143 0.37 15.84 5.24
CA ALA A 143 1.41 15.17 6.01
C ALA A 143 2.49 14.59 5.12
N LEU A 144 2.10 13.93 4.02
CA LEU A 144 3.03 13.37 3.05
C LEU A 144 3.86 14.45 2.37
N ASN A 145 3.23 15.54 1.92
CA ASN A 145 3.94 16.65 1.29
C ASN A 145 4.98 17.24 2.22
N LYS A 146 4.60 17.46 3.48
CA LYS A 146 5.50 18.03 4.47
C LYS A 146 6.67 17.08 4.77
N ALA A 147 6.38 15.80 4.91
CA ALA A 147 7.41 14.80 5.17
C ALA A 147 8.41 14.72 4.01
N ILE A 148 7.93 14.77 2.78
CA ILE A 148 8.78 14.74 1.60
C ILE A 148 9.65 16.01 1.52
N MET A 149 9.05 17.18 1.74
CA MET A 149 9.79 18.44 1.70
C MET A 149 10.88 18.50 2.75
N ASN A 150 10.58 18.05 3.95
CA ASN A 150 11.50 18.12 5.10
C ASN A 150 12.34 16.85 5.27
N LYS A 151 12.10 15.83 4.44
CA LYS A 151 12.76 14.53 4.54
C LYS A 151 12.63 13.93 5.94
N THR A 152 11.43 14.04 6.51
CA THR A 152 11.13 13.53 7.85
C THR A 152 10.23 12.32 7.81
N ILE A 153 10.48 11.38 8.71
CA ILE A 153 9.66 10.17 8.84
C ILE A 153 8.39 10.50 9.62
N LEU A 154 7.26 10.05 9.11
CA LEU A 154 5.97 10.19 9.79
C LEU A 154 5.81 9.20 10.93
#